data_b3c3f52afa2a8b0919644f8c3b70afd3
#
_entry.id   b3c3f52afa2a8b0919644f8c3b70afd3
#
_cell.length_a   1.000
_cell.length_b   1.000
_cell.length_c   1.000
_cell.angle_alpha   90.00
_cell.angle_beta   90.00
_cell.angle_gamma   90.00
#
_symmetry.space_group_name_H-M   'P 1'
#
loop_
_entity.id
_entity.type
_entity.pdbx_description
1 polymer ?
#
loop_
_entity_poly.entity_id
_entity_poly.type
_entity_poly.pdbx_seq_one_letter_code
_entity_poly.pdbx_strand_id
1 'polypeptide(L)'
;MLAATQQAHALSESAADALGWKQFGNAATGYSYGVYTPADSFTIRCHPNKPATINVDIISAGKYGSQDYQSDFVFEVDGKIFIGHRVLQDQKSFEELWTALRNAKELGVYQREKGSRKFSFPTANIANTLPALGSPGFPCQSQETYDAAVLEEDLANIEPLKEGDVQLRKRGNPYYGKTTWNKYLLDITSRNNRMVITDLKINRGSCKIDPKAKLPFRMGFGGKVTLSLLPEDCNPLEVTVTTLGGEQTLSFDQ
;
A
#
# COMPACT_ATOMS: atom_id res chain seq x y z
N MET A 1 -35.82 -44.96 -6.27
CA MET A 1 -34.39 -44.68 -5.95
C MET A 1 -33.76 -43.60 -6.82
N LEU A 2 -34.49 -42.81 -7.58
CA LEU A 2 -33.95 -41.73 -8.44
C LEU A 2 -33.98 -40.33 -7.82
N ALA A 3 -34.74 -40.12 -6.75
CA ALA A 3 -34.83 -38.78 -6.11
C ALA A 3 -33.71 -38.40 -5.19
N ALA A 4 -32.96 -39.38 -4.61
CA ALA A 4 -31.86 -39.11 -3.66
C ALA A 4 -30.57 -38.63 -4.36
N THR A 5 -30.35 -39.04 -5.61
CA THR A 5 -29.14 -38.64 -6.38
C THR A 5 -29.22 -37.19 -6.89
N GLN A 6 -30.43 -36.70 -7.24
CA GLN A 6 -30.61 -35.30 -7.68
C GLN A 6 -30.45 -34.29 -6.52
N GLN A 7 -30.89 -34.63 -5.33
CA GLN A 7 -30.67 -33.75 -4.15
C GLN A 7 -29.21 -33.70 -3.71
N ALA A 8 -28.47 -34.78 -3.81
CA ALA A 8 -27.03 -34.78 -3.48
C ALA A 8 -26.22 -33.95 -4.49
N HIS A 9 -26.61 -33.95 -5.80
CA HIS A 9 -25.97 -33.13 -6.82
C HIS A 9 -26.29 -31.63 -6.63
N ALA A 10 -27.52 -31.28 -6.31
CA ALA A 10 -27.92 -29.88 -6.05
C ALA A 10 -27.26 -29.30 -4.80
N LEU A 11 -27.07 -30.12 -3.75
CA LEU A 11 -26.36 -29.71 -2.55
C LEU A 11 -24.84 -29.57 -2.78
N SER A 12 -24.25 -30.36 -3.69
CA SER A 12 -22.83 -30.23 -4.05
C SER A 12 -22.56 -28.99 -4.91
N GLU A 13 -23.43 -28.64 -5.86
CA GLU A 13 -23.33 -27.41 -6.63
C GLU A 13 -23.49 -26.16 -5.76
N SER A 14 -24.49 -26.13 -4.88
CA SER A 14 -24.69 -25.01 -3.96
C SER A 14 -23.55 -24.82 -2.96
N ALA A 15 -22.91 -25.90 -2.53
CA ALA A 15 -21.73 -25.86 -1.67
C ALA A 15 -20.47 -25.40 -2.42
N ALA A 16 -20.32 -25.80 -3.69
CA ALA A 16 -19.23 -25.35 -4.55
C ALA A 16 -19.36 -23.84 -4.88
N ASP A 17 -20.57 -23.35 -5.17
CA ASP A 17 -20.84 -21.93 -5.36
C ASP A 17 -20.62 -21.11 -4.08
N ALA A 18 -20.85 -21.69 -2.91
CA ALA A 18 -20.57 -21.03 -1.63
C ALA A 18 -19.08 -20.80 -1.38
N LEU A 19 -18.20 -21.65 -1.91
CA LEU A 19 -16.74 -21.61 -1.73
C LEU A 19 -16.01 -20.98 -2.92
N GLY A 20 -16.73 -20.50 -3.95
CA GLY A 20 -16.13 -19.83 -5.10
C GLY A 20 -15.74 -18.38 -4.83
N TRP A 21 -14.99 -17.80 -5.78
CA TRP A 21 -14.66 -16.38 -5.77
C TRP A 21 -15.91 -15.53 -5.91
N LYS A 22 -15.92 -14.41 -5.19
CA LYS A 22 -17.03 -13.44 -5.19
C LYS A 22 -16.49 -12.03 -5.32
N GLN A 23 -17.29 -11.17 -5.94
CA GLN A 23 -17.04 -9.73 -6.00
C GLN A 23 -17.99 -9.02 -5.03
N PHE A 24 -17.46 -8.05 -4.30
CA PHE A 24 -18.18 -7.16 -3.40
C PHE A 24 -17.84 -5.71 -3.71
N GLY A 25 -18.72 -4.79 -3.33
CA GLY A 25 -18.49 -3.36 -3.48
C GLY A 25 -19.01 -2.80 -4.78
N ASN A 26 -18.64 -1.56 -5.08
CA ASN A 26 -19.08 -0.81 -6.25
C ASN A 26 -18.02 0.21 -6.69
N ALA A 27 -18.27 0.92 -7.80
CA ALA A 27 -17.31 1.89 -8.33
C ALA A 27 -16.98 3.04 -7.37
N ALA A 28 -17.88 3.45 -6.49
CA ALA A 28 -17.66 4.57 -5.57
C ALA A 28 -16.82 4.16 -4.34
N THR A 29 -17.04 2.96 -3.82
CA THR A 29 -16.37 2.46 -2.61
C THR A 29 -15.18 1.55 -2.91
N GLY A 30 -14.98 1.19 -4.18
CA GLY A 30 -14.04 0.20 -4.64
C GLY A 30 -14.63 -1.20 -4.66
N TYR A 31 -13.86 -2.13 -5.18
CA TYR A 31 -14.24 -3.54 -5.32
C TYR A 31 -13.33 -4.43 -4.47
N SER A 32 -13.90 -5.49 -3.94
CA SER A 32 -13.16 -6.59 -3.32
C SER A 32 -13.47 -7.88 -4.09
N TYR A 33 -12.42 -8.57 -4.49
CA TYR A 33 -12.49 -9.88 -5.13
C TYR A 33 -11.87 -10.90 -4.19
N GLY A 34 -12.60 -11.94 -3.85
CA GLY A 34 -12.04 -12.86 -2.89
C GLY A 34 -12.76 -14.19 -2.78
N VAL A 35 -12.09 -15.12 -2.13
CA VAL A 35 -12.59 -16.42 -1.76
C VAL A 35 -12.53 -16.57 -0.25
N TYR A 36 -13.60 -17.12 0.32
CA TYR A 36 -13.77 -17.33 1.73
C TYR A 36 -14.02 -18.80 1.98
N THR A 37 -13.25 -19.38 2.88
CA THR A 37 -13.51 -20.70 3.46
C THR A 37 -14.05 -20.51 4.88
N PRO A 38 -14.55 -21.52 5.57
CA PRO A 38 -15.00 -21.37 6.96
C PRO A 38 -13.93 -20.85 7.93
N ALA A 39 -12.64 -20.99 7.57
CA ALA A 39 -11.52 -20.67 8.44
C ALA A 39 -10.51 -19.68 7.85
N ASP A 40 -10.50 -19.49 6.53
CA ASP A 40 -9.45 -18.70 5.86
C ASP A 40 -10.06 -17.82 4.76
N SER A 41 -9.42 -16.70 4.44
CA SER A 41 -9.80 -15.86 3.32
C SER A 41 -8.62 -15.36 2.51
N PHE A 42 -8.83 -15.19 1.21
CA PHE A 42 -7.94 -14.48 0.30
C PHE A 42 -8.73 -13.40 -0.42
N THR A 43 -8.30 -12.16 -0.31
CA THR A 43 -9.05 -11.01 -0.85
C THR A 43 -8.12 -10.02 -1.54
N ILE A 44 -8.46 -9.61 -2.76
CA ILE A 44 -7.84 -8.48 -3.46
C ILE A 44 -8.81 -7.31 -3.37
N ARG A 45 -8.36 -6.19 -2.83
CA ARG A 45 -9.14 -4.96 -2.75
C ARG A 45 -8.61 -3.94 -3.74
N CYS A 46 -9.49 -3.43 -4.56
CA CYS A 46 -9.22 -2.45 -5.60
C CYS A 46 -10.05 -1.20 -5.31
N HIS A 47 -9.39 -0.08 -5.17
CA HIS A 47 -10.04 1.20 -4.90
C HIS A 47 -9.69 2.18 -6.02
N PRO A 48 -10.62 3.00 -6.53
CA PRO A 48 -10.33 3.92 -7.64
C PRO A 48 -9.19 4.90 -7.36
N ASN A 49 -9.01 5.28 -6.09
CA ASN A 49 -8.04 6.30 -5.67
C ASN A 49 -6.98 5.76 -4.70
N LYS A 50 -6.66 4.48 -4.76
CA LYS A 50 -5.60 3.85 -3.96
C LYS A 50 -5.03 2.65 -4.71
N PRO A 51 -3.77 2.28 -4.44
CA PRO A 51 -3.23 1.03 -4.98
C PRO A 51 -4.01 -0.18 -4.48
N ALA A 52 -3.98 -1.24 -5.26
CA ALA A 52 -4.58 -2.51 -4.87
C ALA A 52 -3.90 -3.07 -3.62
N THR A 53 -4.67 -3.77 -2.80
CA THR A 53 -4.16 -4.49 -1.63
C THR A 53 -4.59 -5.95 -1.68
N ILE A 54 -3.76 -6.84 -1.14
CA ILE A 54 -4.09 -8.26 -0.98
C ILE A 54 -4.09 -8.56 0.52
N ASN A 55 -5.20 -9.10 1.00
CA ASN A 55 -5.35 -9.55 2.38
C ASN A 55 -5.53 -11.05 2.42
N VAL A 56 -4.84 -11.71 3.32
CA VAL A 56 -4.94 -13.15 3.56
C VAL A 56 -5.16 -13.35 5.05
N ASP A 57 -6.31 -13.91 5.40
CA ASP A 57 -6.62 -14.30 6.77
C ASP A 57 -6.54 -15.81 6.89
N ILE A 58 -5.71 -16.32 7.80
CA ILE A 58 -5.51 -17.75 8.03
C ILE A 58 -5.84 -18.04 9.50
N ILE A 59 -7.11 -18.23 9.78
CA ILE A 59 -7.63 -18.51 11.12
C ILE A 59 -7.38 -19.97 11.50
N SER A 60 -7.36 -20.87 10.51
CA SER A 60 -7.09 -22.30 10.69
C SER A 60 -5.72 -22.61 11.30
N ALA A 61 -4.77 -21.67 11.21
CA ALA A 61 -3.45 -21.79 11.83
C ALA A 61 -3.41 -21.40 13.32
N GLY A 62 -4.51 -20.97 13.90
CA GLY A 62 -4.64 -20.71 15.35
C GLY A 62 -3.95 -19.46 15.88
N LYS A 63 -3.38 -18.58 15.03
CA LYS A 63 -2.56 -17.46 15.50
C LYS A 63 -2.70 -16.13 14.75
N TYR A 64 -3.43 -16.03 13.67
CA TYR A 64 -3.37 -14.81 12.84
C TYR A 64 -4.76 -14.25 12.57
N GLY A 65 -5.18 -13.28 13.40
CA GLY A 65 -6.19 -12.32 13.03
C GLY A 65 -5.63 -11.37 11.96
N SER A 66 -6.50 -10.83 11.13
CA SER A 66 -6.24 -9.90 10.03
C SER A 66 -5.14 -8.90 10.37
N GLN A 67 -3.97 -9.04 9.79
CA GLN A 67 -2.93 -8.02 9.79
C GLN A 67 -2.43 -7.84 8.37
N ASP A 68 -2.17 -6.59 8.00
CA ASP A 68 -1.59 -6.17 6.72
C ASP A 68 -0.17 -6.71 6.51
N TYR A 69 0.02 -8.02 6.58
CA TYR A 69 1.30 -8.68 6.27
C TYR A 69 1.49 -8.89 4.77
N GLN A 70 1.15 -7.88 3.98
CA GLN A 70 1.32 -7.93 2.51
C GLN A 70 2.77 -8.23 2.09
N SER A 71 3.75 -7.90 2.94
CA SER A 71 5.16 -8.07 2.63
C SER A 71 5.67 -9.50 2.75
N ASP A 72 5.01 -10.36 3.54
CA ASP A 72 5.57 -11.66 3.96
C ASP A 72 4.89 -12.87 3.31
N PHE A 73 3.86 -12.65 2.50
CA PHE A 73 3.18 -13.72 1.78
C PHE A 73 3.78 -13.99 0.41
N VAL A 74 3.80 -15.27 0.08
CA VAL A 74 4.12 -15.79 -1.24
C VAL A 74 2.87 -16.45 -1.80
N PHE A 75 2.50 -16.09 -3.03
CA PHE A 75 1.42 -16.70 -3.76
C PHE A 75 1.99 -17.68 -4.77
N GLU A 76 1.45 -18.88 -4.80
CA GLU A 76 1.78 -19.89 -5.79
C GLU A 76 0.53 -20.19 -6.61
N VAL A 77 0.56 -19.85 -7.88
CA VAL A 77 -0.54 -20.02 -8.82
C VAL A 77 -0.08 -20.98 -9.91
N ASP A 78 -0.67 -22.17 -9.98
CA ASP A 78 -0.29 -23.24 -10.93
C ASP A 78 1.23 -23.49 -10.97
N GLY A 79 1.89 -23.50 -9.80
CA GLY A 79 3.32 -23.67 -9.65
C GLY A 79 4.18 -22.41 -9.89
N LYS A 80 3.62 -21.31 -10.41
CA LYS A 80 4.34 -20.03 -10.54
C LYS A 80 4.30 -19.26 -9.22
N ILE A 81 5.46 -18.75 -8.81
CA ILE A 81 5.64 -18.04 -7.52
C ILE A 81 5.59 -16.53 -7.71
N PHE A 82 4.83 -15.87 -6.86
CA PHE A 82 4.68 -14.42 -6.78
C PHE A 82 4.96 -13.96 -5.35
N ILE A 83 5.80 -12.94 -5.19
CA ILE A 83 6.15 -12.37 -3.88
C ILE A 83 5.23 -11.18 -3.61
N GLY A 84 4.41 -11.26 -2.55
CA GLY A 84 3.31 -10.34 -2.27
C GLY A 84 3.67 -8.85 -2.34
N HIS A 85 4.76 -8.43 -1.68
CA HIS A 85 5.17 -7.02 -1.72
C HIS A 85 5.62 -6.55 -3.12
N ARG A 86 6.17 -7.43 -3.97
CA ARG A 86 6.62 -7.07 -5.33
C ARG A 86 5.44 -6.92 -6.29
N VAL A 87 4.50 -7.85 -6.26
CA VAL A 87 3.35 -7.84 -7.18
C VAL A 87 2.43 -6.65 -6.99
N LEU A 88 2.49 -5.99 -5.83
CA LEU A 88 1.72 -4.78 -5.57
C LEU A 88 2.51 -3.50 -5.87
N GLN A 89 3.84 -3.58 -6.01
CA GLN A 89 4.69 -2.43 -6.25
C GLN A 89 4.76 -2.07 -7.73
N ASP A 90 5.14 -3.02 -8.58
CA ASP A 90 5.33 -2.77 -10.01
C ASP A 90 4.15 -3.27 -10.86
N GLN A 91 3.84 -2.53 -11.93
CA GLN A 91 2.69 -2.79 -12.79
C GLN A 91 2.79 -4.14 -13.50
N LYS A 92 3.97 -4.50 -13.99
CA LYS A 92 4.17 -5.75 -14.72
C LYS A 92 3.93 -6.97 -13.85
N SER A 93 4.50 -7.00 -12.65
CA SER A 93 4.28 -8.09 -11.69
C SER A 93 2.82 -8.20 -11.26
N PHE A 94 2.15 -7.05 -11.10
CA PHE A 94 0.72 -7.01 -10.80
C PHE A 94 -0.12 -7.65 -11.92
N GLU A 95 0.13 -7.27 -13.17
CA GLU A 95 -0.57 -7.82 -14.34
C GLU A 95 -0.30 -9.31 -14.53
N GLU A 96 0.93 -9.75 -14.29
CA GLU A 96 1.29 -11.17 -14.33
C GLU A 96 0.53 -11.99 -13.28
N LEU A 97 0.48 -11.51 -12.04
CA LEU A 97 -0.31 -12.16 -10.98
C LEU A 97 -1.79 -12.18 -11.33
N TRP A 98 -2.36 -11.03 -11.76
CA TRP A 98 -3.76 -10.94 -12.12
C TRP A 98 -4.15 -11.90 -13.22
N THR A 99 -3.33 -11.99 -14.27
CA THR A 99 -3.52 -12.91 -15.40
C THR A 99 -3.42 -14.37 -14.93
N ALA A 100 -2.44 -14.68 -14.09
CA ALA A 100 -2.28 -16.03 -13.53
C ALA A 100 -3.50 -16.42 -12.69
N LEU A 101 -3.96 -15.54 -11.80
CA LEU A 101 -5.14 -15.79 -10.96
C LEU A 101 -6.41 -16.04 -11.80
N ARG A 102 -6.64 -15.25 -12.85
CA ARG A 102 -7.82 -15.46 -13.70
C ARG A 102 -7.86 -16.83 -14.39
N ASN A 103 -6.70 -17.43 -14.62
CA ASN A 103 -6.56 -18.72 -15.27
C ASN A 103 -6.23 -19.87 -14.29
N ALA A 104 -6.20 -19.57 -12.98
CA ALA A 104 -5.72 -20.49 -11.96
C ALA A 104 -6.57 -21.75 -11.85
N LYS A 105 -5.90 -22.89 -11.82
CA LYS A 105 -6.43 -24.18 -11.39
C LYS A 105 -6.08 -24.47 -9.93
N GLU A 106 -4.93 -23.99 -9.50
CA GLU A 106 -4.45 -24.11 -8.12
C GLU A 106 -3.98 -22.74 -7.60
N LEU A 107 -4.39 -22.40 -6.38
CA LEU A 107 -3.93 -21.24 -5.65
C LEU A 107 -3.47 -21.64 -4.26
N GLY A 108 -2.19 -21.43 -3.99
CA GLY A 108 -1.59 -21.63 -2.69
C GLY A 108 -1.01 -20.34 -2.13
N VAL A 109 -1.07 -20.19 -0.82
CA VAL A 109 -0.48 -19.05 -0.09
C VAL A 109 0.32 -19.60 1.09
N TYR A 110 1.51 -19.06 1.30
CA TYR A 110 2.34 -19.38 2.45
C TYR A 110 3.19 -18.16 2.88
N GLN A 111 3.65 -18.18 4.11
CA GLN A 111 4.57 -17.15 4.59
C GLN A 111 5.97 -17.43 4.01
N ARG A 112 6.75 -16.35 3.82
CA ARG A 112 8.10 -16.44 3.24
C ARG A 112 9.11 -17.21 4.09
N GLU A 113 8.79 -17.44 5.36
CA GLU A 113 9.67 -18.18 6.26
C GLU A 113 9.83 -19.65 5.84
N LYS A 114 11.08 -20.16 5.97
CA LYS A 114 11.42 -21.54 5.60
C LYS A 114 10.59 -22.54 6.41
N GLY A 115 9.85 -23.40 5.71
CA GLY A 115 9.02 -24.42 6.34
C GLY A 115 7.58 -24.01 6.66
N SER A 116 7.15 -22.82 6.21
CA SER A 116 5.76 -22.40 6.38
C SER A 116 4.80 -23.34 5.66
N ARG A 117 3.67 -23.60 6.31
CA ARG A 117 2.59 -24.40 5.73
C ARG A 117 1.96 -23.64 4.54
N LYS A 118 1.74 -24.35 3.43
CA LYS A 118 0.98 -23.88 2.28
C LYS A 118 -0.52 -24.02 2.58
N PHE A 119 -1.27 -22.96 2.36
CA PHE A 119 -2.73 -22.92 2.45
C PHE A 119 -3.30 -22.85 1.04
N SER A 120 -4.20 -23.76 0.70
CA SER A 120 -4.82 -23.83 -0.61
C SER A 120 -6.18 -23.15 -0.59
N PHE A 121 -6.45 -22.34 -1.63
CA PHE A 121 -7.72 -21.63 -1.80
C PHE A 121 -8.46 -22.16 -3.04
N PRO A 122 -9.79 -22.27 -2.98
CA PRO A 122 -10.60 -22.61 -4.15
C PRO A 122 -10.40 -21.60 -5.30
N THR A 123 -10.39 -22.11 -6.53
CA THR A 123 -10.28 -21.31 -7.76
C THR A 123 -11.57 -21.26 -8.57
N ALA A 124 -12.64 -21.86 -8.06
CA ALA A 124 -13.95 -21.86 -8.72
C ALA A 124 -14.43 -20.43 -8.99
N ASN A 125 -14.95 -20.17 -10.19
CA ASN A 125 -15.46 -18.88 -10.67
C ASN A 125 -14.47 -17.72 -10.72
N ILE A 126 -13.18 -17.94 -10.49
CA ILE A 126 -12.18 -16.87 -10.44
C ILE A 126 -12.10 -16.09 -11.76
N ALA A 127 -12.14 -16.78 -12.92
CA ALA A 127 -12.09 -16.17 -14.24
C ALA A 127 -13.29 -15.26 -14.53
N ASN A 128 -14.46 -15.58 -13.99
CA ASN A 128 -15.69 -14.82 -14.15
C ASN A 128 -15.80 -13.67 -13.14
N THR A 129 -15.12 -13.80 -12.01
CA THR A 129 -15.15 -12.84 -10.90
C THR A 129 -14.14 -11.74 -11.08
N LEU A 130 -12.90 -12.08 -11.46
CA LEU A 130 -11.86 -11.08 -11.73
C LEU A 130 -12.07 -10.47 -13.13
N PRO A 131 -12.23 -9.15 -13.28
CA PRO A 131 -12.37 -8.52 -14.59
C PRO A 131 -11.08 -8.72 -15.43
N ALA A 132 -11.22 -8.66 -16.75
CA ALA A 132 -10.05 -8.71 -17.62
C ALA A 132 -9.20 -7.46 -17.45
N LEU A 133 -7.88 -7.61 -17.52
CA LEU A 133 -6.96 -6.47 -17.57
C LEU A 133 -7.33 -5.54 -18.72
N GLY A 134 -7.33 -4.23 -18.47
CA GLY A 134 -7.66 -3.22 -19.46
C GLY A 134 -9.14 -3.19 -19.89
N SER A 135 -10.01 -3.97 -19.25
CA SER A 135 -11.46 -3.86 -19.51
C SER A 135 -11.98 -2.49 -19.05
N PRO A 136 -13.01 -1.94 -19.70
CA PRO A 136 -13.63 -0.71 -19.26
C PRO A 136 -14.05 -0.79 -17.79
N GLY A 137 -13.60 0.18 -16.99
CA GLY A 137 -13.87 0.22 -15.55
C GLY A 137 -13.04 -0.77 -14.72
N PHE A 138 -11.93 -1.29 -15.25
CA PHE A 138 -10.97 -2.08 -14.47
C PHE A 138 -10.49 -1.26 -13.25
N PRO A 139 -10.80 -1.69 -12.01
CA PRO A 139 -10.68 -0.81 -10.84
C PRO A 139 -9.34 -0.94 -10.10
N CYS A 140 -8.47 -1.85 -10.53
CA CYS A 140 -7.28 -2.19 -9.79
C CYS A 140 -6.03 -1.59 -10.43
N GLN A 141 -5.11 -1.10 -9.60
CA GLN A 141 -3.84 -0.54 -10.04
C GLN A 141 -2.72 -0.92 -9.07
N SER A 142 -1.50 -1.05 -9.57
CA SER A 142 -0.31 -1.22 -8.75
C SER A 142 0.04 0.07 -7.99
N GLN A 143 0.97 -0.03 -7.06
CA GLN A 143 1.53 1.16 -6.40
C GLN A 143 2.19 2.10 -7.42
N GLU A 144 2.97 1.56 -8.34
CA GLU A 144 3.64 2.32 -9.41
C GLU A 144 2.65 3.12 -10.27
N THR A 145 1.57 2.47 -10.75
CA THR A 145 0.54 3.16 -11.55
C THR A 145 -0.18 4.24 -10.76
N TYR A 146 -0.50 3.96 -9.50
CA TYR A 146 -1.10 4.94 -8.60
C TYR A 146 -0.18 6.13 -8.37
N ASP A 147 1.10 5.89 -8.07
CA ASP A 147 2.08 6.96 -7.82
C ASP A 147 2.31 7.82 -9.07
N ALA A 148 2.32 7.20 -10.26
CA ALA A 148 2.42 7.92 -11.53
C ALA A 148 1.21 8.83 -11.77
N ALA A 149 -0.01 8.33 -11.55
CA ALA A 149 -1.23 9.12 -11.70
C ALA A 149 -1.30 10.29 -10.69
N VAL A 150 -0.89 10.05 -9.44
CA VAL A 150 -0.83 11.10 -8.42
C VAL A 150 0.23 12.13 -8.74
N LEU A 151 1.39 11.71 -9.29
CA LEU A 151 2.43 12.64 -9.73
C LEU A 151 1.95 13.50 -10.90
N GLU A 152 1.24 12.91 -11.86
CA GLU A 152 0.65 13.65 -12.98
C GLU A 152 -0.37 14.70 -12.49
N GLU A 153 -1.23 14.32 -11.53
CA GLU A 153 -2.17 15.26 -10.88
C GLU A 153 -1.43 16.38 -10.15
N ASP A 154 -0.38 16.05 -9.40
CA ASP A 154 0.43 17.03 -8.67
C ASP A 154 1.08 18.01 -9.65
N LEU A 155 1.66 17.53 -10.76
CA LEU A 155 2.30 18.35 -11.78
C LEU A 155 1.30 19.27 -12.52
N ALA A 156 0.10 18.77 -12.81
CA ALA A 156 -0.96 19.55 -13.45
C ALA A 156 -1.49 20.72 -12.58
N ASN A 157 -1.33 20.59 -11.26
CA ASN A 157 -1.87 21.57 -10.28
C ASN A 157 -0.76 22.24 -9.44
N ILE A 158 0.48 22.19 -9.91
CA ILE A 158 1.62 22.74 -9.18
C ILE A 158 1.53 24.25 -9.03
N GLU A 159 1.76 24.74 -7.83
CA GLU A 159 1.96 26.16 -7.56
C GLU A 159 3.46 26.45 -7.38
N PRO A 160 4.02 27.46 -8.05
CA PRO A 160 5.41 27.87 -7.82
C PRO A 160 5.65 28.20 -6.35
N LEU A 161 6.77 27.72 -5.82
CA LEU A 161 7.18 27.99 -4.45
C LEU A 161 7.56 29.47 -4.30
N LYS A 162 6.94 30.18 -3.36
CA LYS A 162 7.20 31.57 -3.04
C LYS A 162 7.89 31.71 -1.69
N GLU A 163 8.59 32.80 -1.52
CA GLU A 163 9.16 33.15 -0.22
C GLU A 163 8.08 33.17 0.88
N GLY A 164 8.34 32.47 2.00
CA GLY A 164 7.39 32.33 3.10
C GLY A 164 6.38 31.19 2.98
N ASP A 165 6.34 30.48 1.84
CA ASP A 165 5.47 29.30 1.68
C ASP A 165 5.89 28.15 2.58
N VAL A 166 7.18 28.04 2.89
CA VAL A 166 7.73 27.06 3.84
C VAL A 166 8.06 27.73 5.14
N GLN A 167 7.51 27.22 6.22
CA GLN A 167 7.89 27.62 7.57
C GLN A 167 8.55 26.46 8.31
N LEU A 168 9.72 26.72 8.85
CA LEU A 168 10.48 25.76 9.65
C LEU A 168 10.45 26.14 11.12
N ARG A 169 10.34 25.13 11.97
CA ARG A 169 10.50 25.28 13.41
C ARG A 169 11.34 24.14 13.96
N LYS A 170 12.46 24.49 14.56
CA LYS A 170 13.24 23.57 15.38
C LYS A 170 12.71 23.59 16.81
N ARG A 171 12.56 22.41 17.41
CA ARG A 171 12.20 22.29 18.83
C ARG A 171 12.90 21.10 19.47
N GLY A 172 13.13 21.18 20.78
CA GLY A 172 13.58 20.04 21.57
C GLY A 172 12.56 18.92 21.54
N ASN A 173 13.02 17.68 21.52
CA ASN A 173 12.15 16.52 21.57
C ASN A 173 11.79 16.22 23.03
N PRO A 174 10.51 16.32 23.45
CA PRO A 174 10.08 16.08 24.83
C PRO A 174 10.26 14.62 25.28
N TYR A 175 10.47 13.71 24.35
CA TYR A 175 10.66 12.28 24.60
C TYR A 175 12.15 11.86 24.55
N TYR A 176 13.07 12.82 24.37
CA TYR A 176 14.51 12.54 24.36
C TYR A 176 14.95 11.89 25.67
N GLY A 177 15.71 10.79 25.56
CA GLY A 177 16.17 10.01 26.70
C GLY A 177 15.10 9.16 27.41
N LYS A 178 13.85 9.17 26.93
CA LYS A 178 12.74 8.34 27.47
C LYS A 178 12.34 7.22 26.51
N THR A 179 11.87 7.60 25.32
CA THR A 179 11.40 6.66 24.29
C THR A 179 12.10 6.85 22.95
N THR A 180 12.93 7.88 22.82
CA THR A 180 13.67 8.20 21.61
C THR A 180 14.98 8.91 21.96
N TRP A 181 15.98 8.77 21.09
CA TRP A 181 17.29 9.40 21.23
C TRP A 181 17.46 10.64 20.35
N ASN A 182 16.48 10.95 19.49
CA ASN A 182 16.53 12.17 18.68
C ASN A 182 16.34 13.41 19.57
N LYS A 183 17.38 14.23 19.67
CA LYS A 183 17.42 15.42 20.54
C LYS A 183 16.51 16.53 20.03
N TYR A 184 16.43 16.70 18.71
CA TYR A 184 15.65 17.75 18.08
C TYR A 184 14.62 17.16 17.13
N LEU A 185 13.51 17.89 16.98
CA LEU A 185 12.49 17.65 15.97
C LEU A 185 12.45 18.85 15.02
N LEU A 186 12.26 18.57 13.75
CA LEU A 186 12.04 19.56 12.70
C LEU A 186 10.56 19.55 12.30
N ASP A 187 9.88 20.67 12.56
CA ASP A 187 8.54 20.90 12.09
C ASP A 187 8.62 21.70 10.77
N ILE A 188 7.95 21.21 9.73
CA ILE A 188 7.78 21.91 8.45
C ILE A 188 6.30 22.20 8.28
N THR A 189 5.94 23.47 8.08
CA THR A 189 4.55 23.90 7.85
C THR A 189 4.44 24.53 6.47
N SER A 190 3.42 24.14 5.72
CA SER A 190 3.10 24.71 4.41
C SER A 190 2.19 25.93 4.55
N ARG A 191 2.50 27.01 3.81
CA ARG A 191 1.58 28.12 3.52
C ARG A 191 1.14 28.15 2.07
N ASN A 192 1.50 27.14 1.31
CA ASN A 192 1.07 26.91 -0.05
C ASN A 192 -0.12 25.94 -0.05
N ASN A 193 -1.08 26.11 -0.96
CA ASN A 193 -2.27 25.25 -1.02
C ASN A 193 -1.97 23.84 -1.55
N ARG A 194 -0.90 23.70 -2.33
CA ARG A 194 -0.48 22.42 -2.94
C ARG A 194 1.04 22.26 -2.92
N MET A 195 1.60 22.07 -1.75
CA MET A 195 3.03 21.82 -1.57
C MET A 195 3.32 20.31 -1.63
N VAL A 196 4.20 19.91 -2.54
CA VAL A 196 4.71 18.53 -2.63
C VAL A 196 6.22 18.58 -2.40
N ILE A 197 6.65 18.20 -1.20
CA ILE A 197 8.07 18.15 -0.84
C ILE A 197 8.64 16.83 -1.34
N THR A 198 9.62 16.91 -2.23
CA THR A 198 10.27 15.77 -2.89
C THR A 198 11.63 15.43 -2.32
N ASP A 199 12.33 16.42 -1.73
CA ASP A 199 13.62 16.21 -1.06
C ASP A 199 13.82 17.19 0.09
N LEU A 200 14.66 16.81 1.04
CA LEU A 200 15.08 17.60 2.19
C LEU A 200 16.57 17.43 2.42
N LYS A 201 17.34 18.52 2.28
CA LYS A 201 18.76 18.55 2.66
C LYS A 201 18.92 19.36 3.93
N ILE A 202 19.35 18.71 5.01
CA ILE A 202 19.53 19.34 6.32
C ILE A 202 21.01 19.46 6.59
N ASN A 203 21.47 20.68 6.93
CA ASN A 203 22.88 21.00 7.14
C ASN A 203 23.74 20.52 5.95
N ARG A 204 23.30 20.82 4.73
CA ARG A 204 23.98 20.41 3.47
C ARG A 204 24.14 18.89 3.31
N GLY A 205 23.23 18.12 3.94
CA GLY A 205 23.21 16.65 3.86
C GLY A 205 23.95 15.93 4.98
N SER A 206 24.53 16.65 5.95
CA SER A 206 25.14 16.02 7.15
C SER A 206 24.12 15.41 8.10
N CYS A 207 22.87 15.87 8.05
CA CYS A 207 21.74 15.26 8.73
C CYS A 207 20.76 14.66 7.71
N LYS A 208 20.08 13.59 8.11
CA LYS A 208 19.05 12.90 7.31
C LYS A 208 17.74 12.82 8.07
N ILE A 209 16.64 12.70 7.37
CA ILE A 209 15.35 12.36 8.00
C ILE A 209 15.34 10.87 8.37
N ASP A 210 14.60 10.53 9.43
CA ASP A 210 14.35 9.13 9.79
C ASP A 210 13.74 8.37 8.59
N PRO A 211 14.28 7.21 8.19
CA PRO A 211 13.77 6.42 7.06
C PRO A 211 12.30 5.99 7.18
N LYS A 212 11.70 6.08 8.37
CA LYS A 212 10.27 5.86 8.56
C LYS A 212 9.42 6.97 7.95
N ALA A 213 9.96 8.18 7.83
CA ALA A 213 9.33 9.29 7.14
C ALA A 213 9.60 9.17 5.64
N LYS A 214 8.55 8.87 4.87
CA LYS A 214 8.66 8.63 3.42
C LYS A 214 8.25 9.87 2.64
N LEU A 215 9.17 10.34 1.80
CA LEU A 215 8.86 11.34 0.77
C LEU A 215 8.08 10.68 -0.39
N PRO A 216 7.28 11.45 -1.16
CA PRO A 216 7.02 12.89 -1.02
C PRO A 216 5.99 13.20 0.08
N PHE A 217 6.12 14.39 0.72
CA PHE A 217 5.08 14.92 1.61
C PHE A 217 4.16 15.85 0.84
N ARG A 218 2.88 15.53 0.79
CA ARG A 218 1.83 16.35 0.20
C ARG A 218 1.11 17.13 1.27
N MET A 219 1.16 18.44 1.20
CA MET A 219 0.62 19.34 2.21
C MET A 219 -0.18 20.48 1.57
N GLY A 220 -1.38 20.72 2.08
CA GLY A 220 -2.12 21.95 1.79
C GLY A 220 -1.73 23.10 2.73
N PHE A 221 -2.42 24.22 2.63
CA PHE A 221 -2.22 25.37 3.51
C PHE A 221 -2.43 24.99 4.98
N GLY A 222 -1.48 25.35 5.83
CA GLY A 222 -1.46 24.99 7.26
C GLY A 222 -1.07 23.53 7.53
N GLY A 223 -0.87 22.73 6.49
CA GLY A 223 -0.38 21.35 6.63
C GLY A 223 0.99 21.34 7.30
N LYS A 224 1.19 20.37 8.20
CA LYS A 224 2.40 20.27 9.02
C LYS A 224 2.93 18.83 9.04
N VAL A 225 4.24 18.68 8.86
CA VAL A 225 4.98 17.43 9.11
C VAL A 225 6.01 17.66 10.21
N THR A 226 6.16 16.67 11.10
CA THR A 226 7.18 16.66 12.16
C THR A 226 8.14 15.52 11.89
N LEU A 227 9.42 15.83 11.79
CA LEU A 227 10.48 14.89 11.40
C LEU A 227 11.48 14.68 12.54
N SER A 228 11.84 13.42 12.76
CA SER A 228 13.00 13.00 13.50
C SER A 228 14.23 13.01 12.60
N LEU A 229 15.38 13.39 13.10
CA LEU A 229 16.62 13.56 12.35
C LEU A 229 17.68 12.56 12.77
N LEU A 230 18.55 12.20 11.83
CA LEU A 230 19.72 11.35 12.05
C LEU A 230 20.99 12.10 11.64
N PRO A 231 22.12 11.93 12.34
CA PRO A 231 22.23 11.22 13.62
C PRO A 231 21.33 11.81 14.71
N GLU A 232 21.16 11.11 15.81
CA GLU A 232 20.19 11.42 16.86
C GLU A 232 20.42 12.79 17.54
N ASP A 233 21.64 13.30 17.51
CA ASP A 233 22.05 14.61 18.02
C ASP A 233 22.04 15.71 16.94
N CYS A 234 21.60 15.39 15.72
CA CYS A 234 21.53 16.38 14.63
C CYS A 234 20.81 17.63 15.09
N ASN A 235 21.52 18.76 15.09
CA ASN A 235 20.96 20.09 15.32
C ASN A 235 20.77 20.79 13.97
N PRO A 236 19.54 20.93 13.47
CA PRO A 236 19.32 21.61 12.19
C PRO A 236 19.64 23.10 12.31
N LEU A 237 20.52 23.57 11.45
CA LEU A 237 20.92 24.99 11.33
C LEU A 237 20.43 25.58 10.01
N GLU A 238 20.41 24.76 8.96
CA GLU A 238 19.98 25.11 7.61
C GLU A 238 19.20 23.94 7.03
N VAL A 239 18.11 24.21 6.34
CA VAL A 239 17.30 23.20 5.65
C VAL A 239 16.96 23.70 4.25
N THR A 240 17.36 22.95 3.24
CA THR A 240 16.90 23.13 1.87
C THR A 240 15.70 22.20 1.66
N VAL A 241 14.56 22.80 1.31
CA VAL A 241 13.31 22.11 1.00
C VAL A 241 13.12 22.15 -0.52
N THR A 242 13.18 21.00 -1.17
CA THR A 242 12.90 20.86 -2.60
C THR A 242 11.45 20.40 -2.77
N THR A 243 10.70 21.10 -3.60
CA THR A 243 9.31 20.80 -3.93
C THR A 243 9.17 20.65 -5.44
N LEU A 244 8.01 20.13 -5.91
CA LEU A 244 7.71 20.17 -7.34
C LEU A 244 7.64 21.61 -7.89
N GLY A 245 7.30 22.61 -7.05
CA GLY A 245 7.16 24.02 -7.41
C GLY A 245 8.44 24.84 -7.30
N GLY A 246 9.55 24.26 -6.84
CA GLY A 246 10.84 24.95 -6.67
C GLY A 246 11.56 24.54 -5.40
N GLU A 247 12.63 25.26 -5.09
CA GLU A 247 13.51 24.99 -3.95
C GLU A 247 13.65 26.24 -3.06
N GLN A 248 13.68 26.04 -1.76
CA GLN A 248 13.92 27.12 -0.78
C GLN A 248 14.88 26.63 0.30
N THR A 249 15.91 27.43 0.57
CA THR A 249 16.84 27.21 1.70
C THR A 249 16.52 28.17 2.82
N LEU A 250 16.33 27.65 4.01
CA LEU A 250 15.96 28.37 5.22
C LEU A 250 16.96 28.08 6.32
N SER A 251 17.39 29.10 7.03
CA SER A 251 18.31 28.99 8.18
C SER A 251 17.56 29.25 9.47
N PHE A 252 17.98 28.60 10.52
CA PHE A 252 17.54 28.92 11.88
C PHE A 252 18.49 29.95 12.46
N ASP A 253 17.96 31.06 12.95
CA ASP A 253 18.75 32.03 13.70
C ASP A 253 19.41 31.33 14.91
N GLN A 254 20.67 31.61 15.11
CA GLN A 254 21.49 31.06 16.21
C GLN A 254 21.12 31.68 17.54
#